data_b3e2ae1e04589de2348af5b3445ce2a8
#
_entry.id   b3e2ae1e04589de2348af5b3445ce2a8
#
_cell.length_a   1.000
_cell.length_b   1.000
_cell.length_c   1.000
_cell.angle_alpha   90.00
_cell.angle_beta   90.00
_cell.angle_gamma   90.00
#
_symmetry.space_group_name_H-M   'P 1'
#
loop_
_entity.id
_entity.type
_entity.pdbx_description
1 polymer ?
#
loop_
_entity_poly.entity_id
_entity_poly.type
_entity_poly.pdbx_seq_one_letter_code
_entity_poly.pdbx_strand_id
1 'polypeptide(L)'
;MSRYWSGLCIALLLAGCETTHEQLVDRGYPPAFADGYEDGCSSGRQAAGLMVGDFRKDVPRYLHDRQYESGWDDGFRQCQAMQNSEQQRQYHERFWDEREREWQQEKDRGAAKAYRHD
;
A
#
# COMPACT_ATOMS: atom_id res chain seq x y z
N MET A 1 5.06 -41.84 6.15
CA MET A 1 4.36 -40.76 6.84
C MET A 1 4.88 -39.38 6.55
N SER A 2 6.18 -39.16 6.32
CA SER A 2 6.73 -37.83 5.99
C SER A 2 6.34 -37.27 4.62
N ARG A 3 5.91 -38.11 3.70
CA ARG A 3 5.52 -37.67 2.32
C ARG A 3 4.17 -36.93 2.25
N TYR A 4 3.29 -37.16 3.22
CA TYR A 4 1.97 -36.51 3.25
C TYR A 4 1.98 -35.13 3.92
N TRP A 5 2.94 -34.87 4.77
CA TRP A 5 3.09 -33.57 5.43
C TRP A 5 3.63 -32.49 4.52
N SER A 6 4.51 -32.84 3.58
CA SER A 6 5.03 -31.90 2.58
C SER A 6 3.93 -31.40 1.63
N GLY A 7 2.96 -32.27 1.29
CA GLY A 7 1.82 -31.89 0.46
C GLY A 7 0.83 -30.96 1.16
N LEU A 8 0.66 -31.11 2.48
CA LEU A 8 -0.24 -30.27 3.27
C LEU A 8 0.29 -28.85 3.43
N CYS A 9 1.60 -28.67 3.61
CA CYS A 9 2.23 -27.35 3.71
C CYS A 9 2.17 -26.56 2.40
N ILE A 10 2.29 -27.24 1.26
CA ILE A 10 2.19 -26.61 -0.07
C ILE A 10 0.76 -26.14 -0.36
N ALA A 11 -0.24 -26.92 0.06
CA ALA A 11 -1.64 -26.53 -0.10
C ALA A 11 -2.03 -25.29 0.74
N LEU A 12 -1.43 -25.12 1.92
CA LEU A 12 -1.64 -23.94 2.78
C LEU A 12 -1.02 -22.67 2.21
N LEU A 13 0.06 -22.78 1.44
CA LEU A 13 0.72 -21.61 0.79
C LEU A 13 -0.07 -21.09 -0.41
N LEU A 14 -0.92 -21.91 -1.04
CA LEU A 14 -1.76 -21.51 -2.17
C LEU A 14 -3.06 -20.83 -1.73
N ALA A 15 -3.46 -20.93 -0.48
CA ALA A 15 -4.69 -20.33 0.07
C ALA A 15 -4.53 -18.84 0.45
N GLY A 16 -3.33 -18.26 0.32
CA GLY A 16 -3.00 -16.92 0.84
C GLY A 16 -3.12 -15.74 -0.14
N CYS A 17 -3.58 -15.94 -1.38
CA CYS A 17 -3.62 -14.89 -2.40
C CYS A 17 -5.04 -14.56 -2.85
N GLU A 18 -5.91 -14.19 -1.90
CA GLU A 18 -7.19 -13.59 -2.24
C GLU A 18 -7.03 -12.13 -2.64
N THR A 19 -7.59 -11.74 -3.79
CA THR A 19 -7.61 -10.34 -4.21
C THR A 19 -8.63 -9.56 -3.40
N THR A 20 -8.48 -8.24 -3.33
CA THR A 20 -9.47 -7.36 -2.67
C THR A 20 -10.86 -7.51 -3.30
N HIS A 21 -10.91 -7.70 -4.62
CA HIS A 21 -12.15 -7.96 -5.34
C HIS A 21 -12.86 -9.21 -4.83
N GLU A 22 -12.15 -10.34 -4.74
CA GLU A 22 -12.69 -11.60 -4.22
C GLU A 22 -13.16 -11.46 -2.77
N GLN A 23 -12.40 -10.78 -1.92
CA GLN A 23 -12.77 -10.53 -0.53
C GLN A 23 -14.07 -9.73 -0.41
N LEU A 24 -14.27 -8.71 -1.26
CA LEU A 24 -15.48 -7.91 -1.27
C LEU A 24 -16.70 -8.76 -1.69
N VAL A 25 -16.56 -9.55 -2.73
CA VAL A 25 -17.63 -10.46 -3.20
C VAL A 25 -17.97 -11.49 -2.12
N ASP A 26 -16.97 -12.06 -1.46
CA ASP A 26 -17.16 -13.04 -0.38
C ASP A 26 -17.87 -12.45 0.85
N ARG A 27 -17.68 -11.14 1.09
CA ARG A 27 -18.37 -10.41 2.17
C ARG A 27 -19.79 -9.99 1.82
N GLY A 28 -20.26 -10.30 0.61
CA GLY A 28 -21.61 -10.00 0.17
C GLY A 28 -21.78 -8.68 -0.58
N TYR A 29 -20.70 -7.98 -0.93
CA TYR A 29 -20.78 -6.81 -1.80
C TYR A 29 -21.15 -7.25 -3.22
N PRO A 30 -21.99 -6.45 -3.94
CA PRO A 30 -22.29 -6.75 -5.33
C PRO A 30 -21.03 -6.81 -6.20
N PRO A 31 -20.96 -7.71 -7.19
CA PRO A 31 -19.80 -7.77 -8.11
C PRO A 31 -19.48 -6.45 -8.79
N ALA A 32 -20.51 -5.66 -9.16
CA ALA A 32 -20.31 -4.34 -9.76
C ALA A 32 -19.60 -3.36 -8.82
N PHE A 33 -19.91 -3.40 -7.52
CA PHE A 33 -19.21 -2.63 -6.50
C PHE A 33 -17.73 -3.05 -6.40
N ALA A 34 -17.48 -4.34 -6.36
CA ALA A 34 -16.12 -4.89 -6.29
C ALA A 34 -15.28 -4.51 -7.53
N ASP A 35 -15.87 -4.56 -8.72
CA ASP A 35 -15.24 -4.12 -9.97
C ASP A 35 -14.87 -2.62 -9.91
N GLY A 36 -15.80 -1.79 -9.47
CA GLY A 36 -15.58 -0.35 -9.28
C GLY A 36 -14.49 -0.08 -8.26
N TYR A 37 -14.54 -0.76 -7.13
CA TYR A 37 -13.54 -0.61 -6.06
C TYR A 37 -12.12 -0.94 -6.54
N GLU A 38 -11.95 -2.01 -7.30
CA GLU A 38 -10.66 -2.38 -7.87
C GLU A 38 -10.13 -1.30 -8.81
N ASP A 39 -10.95 -0.82 -9.74
CA ASP A 39 -10.59 0.24 -10.69
C ASP A 39 -10.32 1.57 -9.97
N GLY A 40 -11.15 1.92 -9.00
CA GLY A 40 -11.01 3.12 -8.20
C GLY A 40 -9.75 3.09 -7.33
N CYS A 41 -9.46 1.95 -6.73
CA CYS A 41 -8.26 1.76 -5.92
C CYS A 41 -6.97 1.94 -6.75
N SER A 42 -6.90 1.33 -7.93
CA SER A 42 -5.77 1.51 -8.85
C SER A 42 -5.60 2.98 -9.25
N SER A 43 -6.72 3.65 -9.56
CA SER A 43 -6.74 5.08 -9.91
C SER A 43 -6.32 5.97 -8.74
N GLY A 44 -6.77 5.65 -7.53
CA GLY A 44 -6.40 6.38 -6.31
C GLY A 44 -4.92 6.28 -5.96
N ARG A 45 -4.34 5.12 -6.15
CA ARG A 45 -2.88 4.93 -6.00
C ARG A 45 -2.10 5.77 -6.98
N GLN A 46 -2.52 5.78 -8.25
CA GLN A 46 -1.89 6.62 -9.27
C GLN A 46 -2.00 8.11 -8.93
N ALA A 47 -3.16 8.57 -8.47
CA ALA A 47 -3.38 9.97 -8.08
C ALA A 47 -2.48 10.41 -6.91
N ALA A 48 -2.15 9.50 -6.00
CA ALA A 48 -1.29 9.77 -4.86
C ALA A 48 0.21 9.65 -5.16
N GLY A 49 0.59 8.85 -6.17
CA GLY A 49 1.98 8.65 -6.52
C GLY A 49 2.14 8.14 -7.95
N LEU A 50 2.92 8.83 -8.76
CA LEU A 50 3.07 8.63 -10.20
C LEU A 50 3.60 7.24 -10.61
N MET A 51 4.18 6.48 -9.69
CA MET A 51 4.83 5.20 -9.98
C MET A 51 4.01 4.00 -9.50
N VAL A 52 2.83 4.22 -8.91
CA VAL A 52 2.03 3.17 -8.29
C VAL A 52 0.59 3.25 -8.80
N GLY A 53 0.09 2.14 -9.33
CA GLY A 53 -1.25 2.03 -9.88
C GLY A 53 -1.39 2.62 -11.28
N ASP A 54 -2.54 2.36 -11.89
CA ASP A 54 -2.95 2.87 -13.20
C ASP A 54 -4.32 3.51 -13.08
N PHE A 55 -4.57 4.56 -13.84
CA PHE A 55 -5.91 5.12 -13.94
C PHE A 55 -6.81 4.15 -14.69
N ARG A 56 -7.86 3.67 -14.03
CA ARG A 56 -8.87 2.78 -14.57
C ARG A 56 -10.24 3.29 -14.22
N LYS A 57 -11.05 3.54 -15.21
CA LYS A 57 -12.44 3.96 -15.03
C LYS A 57 -13.25 3.57 -16.26
N ASP A 58 -14.23 2.71 -16.06
CA ASP A 58 -15.26 2.46 -17.06
C ASP A 58 -16.28 3.60 -16.99
N VAL A 59 -16.10 4.63 -17.79
CA VAL A 59 -16.92 5.86 -17.72
C VAL A 59 -18.39 5.59 -18.01
N PRO A 60 -18.78 4.85 -19.05
CA PRO A 60 -20.20 4.51 -19.25
C PRO A 60 -20.81 3.79 -18.06
N ARG A 61 -20.09 2.85 -17.49
CA ARG A 61 -20.53 2.09 -16.32
C ARG A 61 -20.62 2.97 -15.07
N TYR A 62 -19.67 3.85 -14.86
CA TYR A 62 -19.70 4.84 -13.77
C TYR A 62 -20.93 5.74 -13.84
N LEU A 63 -21.34 6.13 -15.03
CA LEU A 63 -22.51 7.01 -15.24
C LEU A 63 -23.85 6.28 -15.10
N HIS A 64 -23.92 4.97 -15.35
CA HIS A 64 -25.17 4.22 -15.44
C HIS A 64 -25.35 3.12 -14.40
N ASP A 65 -24.28 2.75 -13.67
CA ASP A 65 -24.30 1.71 -12.64
C ASP A 65 -23.86 2.32 -11.30
N ARG A 66 -24.83 2.54 -10.41
CA ARG A 66 -24.60 3.14 -9.10
C ARG A 66 -23.67 2.33 -8.21
N GLN A 67 -23.67 1.02 -8.36
CA GLN A 67 -22.82 0.14 -7.55
C GLN A 67 -21.36 0.22 -8.00
N TYR A 68 -21.12 0.25 -9.30
CA TYR A 68 -19.80 0.52 -9.84
C TYR A 68 -19.29 1.90 -9.42
N GLU A 69 -20.11 2.93 -9.53
CA GLU A 69 -19.79 4.30 -9.10
C GLU A 69 -19.41 4.35 -7.62
N SER A 70 -20.24 3.78 -6.75
CA SER A 70 -19.97 3.75 -5.30
C SER A 70 -18.69 3.01 -4.98
N GLY A 71 -18.46 1.87 -5.60
CA GLY A 71 -17.24 1.10 -5.44
C GLY A 71 -16.03 1.88 -5.91
N TRP A 72 -16.11 2.51 -7.07
CA TRP A 72 -15.04 3.30 -7.64
C TRP A 72 -14.64 4.47 -6.73
N ASP A 73 -15.64 5.25 -6.28
CA ASP A 73 -15.41 6.39 -5.39
C ASP A 73 -14.80 5.97 -4.05
N ASP A 74 -15.28 4.90 -3.46
CA ASP A 74 -14.75 4.37 -2.20
C ASP A 74 -13.33 3.84 -2.37
N GLY A 75 -13.07 3.06 -3.40
CA GLY A 75 -11.75 2.53 -3.70
C GLY A 75 -10.74 3.64 -3.97
N PHE A 76 -11.13 4.65 -4.74
CA PHE A 76 -10.28 5.80 -5.04
C PHE A 76 -9.86 6.54 -3.76
N ARG A 77 -10.83 6.91 -2.92
CA ARG A 77 -10.54 7.67 -1.68
C ARG A 77 -9.69 6.87 -0.70
N GLN A 78 -10.01 5.61 -0.48
CA GLN A 78 -9.29 4.78 0.48
C GLN A 78 -7.86 4.50 0.04
N CYS A 79 -7.66 4.13 -1.21
CA CYS A 79 -6.33 3.81 -1.71
C CYS A 79 -5.45 5.04 -1.89
N GLN A 80 -6.04 6.18 -2.28
CA GLN A 80 -5.32 7.46 -2.30
C GLN A 80 -4.85 7.85 -0.90
N ALA A 81 -5.73 7.77 0.10
CA ALA A 81 -5.40 8.12 1.48
C ALA A 81 -4.33 7.19 2.07
N MET A 82 -4.42 5.89 1.81
CA MET A 82 -3.42 4.92 2.26
C MET A 82 -2.05 5.18 1.64
N GLN A 83 -2.00 5.47 0.34
CA GLN A 83 -0.75 5.76 -0.36
C GLN A 83 -0.11 7.06 0.14
N ASN A 84 -0.91 8.10 0.37
CA ASN A 84 -0.44 9.37 0.93
C ASN A 84 0.13 9.18 2.35
N SER A 85 -0.55 8.41 3.19
CA SER A 85 -0.09 8.12 4.55
C SER A 85 1.23 7.35 4.57
N GLU A 86 1.39 6.40 3.67
CA GLU A 86 2.64 5.65 3.53
C GLU A 86 3.80 6.51 3.06
N GLN A 87 3.56 7.39 2.08
CA GLN A 87 4.57 8.35 1.63
C GLN A 87 4.99 9.32 2.74
N GLN A 88 4.05 9.81 3.52
CA GLN A 88 4.34 10.66 4.68
C GLN A 88 5.18 9.93 5.71
N ARG A 89 4.85 8.67 6.01
CA ARG A 89 5.61 7.86 6.94
C ARG A 89 7.04 7.63 6.46
N GLN A 90 7.23 7.26 5.19
CA GLN A 90 8.56 7.06 4.60
C GLN A 90 9.39 8.35 4.59
N TYR A 91 8.75 9.47 4.30
CA TYR A 91 9.41 10.78 4.38
C TYR A 91 9.86 11.08 5.79
N HIS A 92 9.01 10.84 6.78
CA HIS A 92 9.29 11.08 8.20
C HIS A 92 10.44 10.20 8.70
N GLU A 93 10.43 8.92 8.36
CA GLU A 93 11.52 7.98 8.70
C GLU A 93 12.86 8.44 8.12
N ARG A 94 12.89 8.79 6.83
CA ARG A 94 14.13 9.30 6.18
C ARG A 94 14.64 10.59 6.82
N PHE A 95 13.74 11.50 7.16
CA PHE A 95 14.09 12.75 7.82
C PHE A 95 14.78 12.51 9.18
N TRP A 96 14.23 11.61 9.98
CA TRP A 96 14.81 11.28 11.28
C TRP A 96 16.14 10.53 11.16
N ASP A 97 16.26 9.63 10.19
CA ASP A 97 17.51 8.93 9.90
C ASP A 97 18.65 9.87 9.49
N GLU A 98 18.34 10.88 8.67
CA GLU A 98 19.31 11.91 8.30
C GLU A 98 19.73 12.75 9.51
N ARG A 99 18.78 13.17 10.32
CA ARG A 99 19.04 13.94 11.55
C ARG A 99 19.91 13.15 12.53
N GLU A 100 19.63 11.88 12.70
CA GLU A 100 20.42 11.02 13.59
C GLU A 100 21.86 10.84 13.07
N ARG A 101 22.05 10.67 11.76
CA ARG A 101 23.38 10.58 11.16
C ARG A 101 24.18 11.88 11.34
N GLU A 102 23.56 13.03 11.13
CA GLU A 102 24.21 14.35 11.36
C GLU A 102 24.63 14.50 12.83
N TRP A 103 23.76 14.15 13.75
CA TRP A 103 24.03 14.19 15.18
C TRP A 103 25.19 13.28 15.58
N GLN A 104 25.25 12.08 15.05
CA GLN A 104 26.37 11.16 15.28
C GLN A 104 27.69 11.74 14.75
N GLN A 105 27.67 12.31 13.55
CA GLN A 105 28.87 12.94 12.98
C GLN A 105 29.35 14.14 13.81
N GLU A 106 28.44 14.93 14.35
CA GLU A 106 28.82 16.04 15.26
C GLU A 106 29.45 15.55 16.54
N LYS A 107 28.89 14.52 17.15
CA LYS A 107 29.45 13.90 18.36
C LYS A 107 30.85 13.35 18.08
N ASP A 108 31.04 12.65 16.97
CA ASP A 108 32.34 12.08 16.60
C ASP A 108 33.38 13.17 16.36
N ARG A 109 33.00 14.27 15.71
CA ARG A 109 33.85 15.44 15.51
C ARG A 109 34.21 16.12 16.82
N GLY A 110 33.26 16.26 17.71
CA GLY A 110 33.44 16.81 19.07
C GLY A 110 34.39 15.98 19.91
N ALA A 111 34.22 14.66 19.89
CA ALA A 111 35.11 13.71 20.56
C ALA A 111 36.55 13.75 19.99
N ALA A 112 36.68 13.80 18.67
CA ALA A 112 38.00 13.91 18.01
C ALA A 112 38.74 15.21 18.36
N LYS A 113 38.01 16.33 18.48
CA LYS A 113 38.56 17.62 18.91
C LYS A 113 39.06 17.58 20.37
N ALA A 114 38.25 16.98 21.26
CA ALA A 114 38.60 16.82 22.67
C ALA A 114 39.89 15.96 22.83
N TYR A 115 40.04 14.94 22.00
CA TYR A 115 41.20 14.04 22.00
C TYR A 115 42.47 14.74 21.53
N ARG A 116 42.39 15.75 20.66
CA ARG A 116 43.54 16.49 20.14
C ARG A 116 44.08 17.56 21.09
N HIS A 117 43.33 17.96 22.09
CA HIS A 117 43.70 18.99 23.06
C HIS A 117 44.37 18.47 24.32
N ASP A 118 44.41 17.17 24.48
CA ASP A 118 45.19 16.51 25.53
C ASP A 118 46.60 16.15 25.07
#